data_5edeca52d96eca3e2fb09408cf1400c4
#
_entry.id   5edeca52d96eca3e2fb09408cf1400c4
#
_cell.length_a   1.000
_cell.length_b   1.000
_cell.length_c   1.000
_cell.angle_alpha   90.00
_cell.angle_beta   90.00
_cell.angle_gamma   90.00
#
_symmetry.space_group_name_H-M   'P 1'
#
loop_
_entity.id
_entity.type
_entity.pdbx_description
1 polymer ?
#
loop_
_entity_poly.entity_id
_entity_poly.type
_entity_poly.pdbx_seq_one_letter_code
_entity_poly.pdbx_strand_id
1 'polypeptide(L)'
;MDGKWWLVDPEGRLFFSHGVDCVGVGASTGIGFRENYFSWLPAKDDPLFGKLWGRANGPAAHGFYKDPSHLPYATFDFARANAVRKYGADWKRLCAERAHARLRAWGLNTIANWSNGAIADMRRTPYTATFSTRGPVIEGSSGWWGKLRDPFTPEFAANVKKSAAAEAKRSGEDPWCVGWFVDNELSWGDDDREIGRAVLRSPAKQPAKVAARALLEKKYGTAERLDAAWGTRYGTWEAFLAATNVPNEKLCGTDLGDIHRATVAQYFRTVRDAIKAVAPHRLYLGVRIAWGRAVVYEESARYCDVVSVNIYSREPSRDLPPAAVDKPMIVGEFHFGALDRGLFHTGLVATRDQNERAKCYRSFVNACLDHPRFVGTHWFQWQDQALTGRFDGENYQIGFVTVADTPYPELVAAARDIGATMYRRRLGK
;
A
#
# COMPACT_ATOMS: atom_id res chain seq x y z
N MET A 1 -18.04 20.30 -0.53
CA MET A 1 -19.16 20.79 -1.36
C MET A 1 -20.30 19.81 -1.17
N ASP A 2 -21.49 20.29 -0.87
CA ASP A 2 -22.70 19.47 -0.66
C ASP A 2 -22.52 18.31 0.34
N GLY A 3 -21.85 18.55 1.47
CA GLY A 3 -21.57 17.55 2.49
C GLY A 3 -20.56 16.47 2.10
N LYS A 4 -19.89 16.61 0.95
CA LYS A 4 -18.87 15.68 0.47
C LYS A 4 -17.49 16.30 0.42
N TRP A 5 -16.47 15.52 0.81
CA TRP A 5 -15.07 15.87 0.63
C TRP A 5 -14.66 15.78 -0.84
N TRP A 6 -13.77 16.65 -1.28
CA TRP A 6 -13.20 16.67 -2.63
C TRP A 6 -11.70 16.97 -2.58
N LEU A 7 -10.96 16.43 -3.51
CA LEU A 7 -9.68 17.00 -3.89
C LEU A 7 -9.96 18.18 -4.81
N VAL A 8 -9.02 19.14 -4.84
CA VAL A 8 -9.07 20.29 -5.73
C VAL A 8 -7.77 20.33 -6.51
N ASP A 9 -7.85 20.44 -7.82
CA ASP A 9 -6.67 20.55 -8.66
C ASP A 9 -6.01 21.95 -8.59
N PRO A 10 -4.80 22.14 -9.12
CA PRO A 10 -4.12 23.43 -9.07
C PRO A 10 -4.85 24.58 -9.73
N GLU A 11 -5.84 24.31 -10.59
CA GLU A 11 -6.67 25.32 -11.26
C GLU A 11 -8.01 25.57 -10.53
N GLY A 12 -8.19 25.00 -9.35
CA GLY A 12 -9.37 25.20 -8.49
C GLY A 12 -10.59 24.34 -8.86
N ARG A 13 -10.43 23.29 -9.72
CA ARG A 13 -11.52 22.42 -10.11
C ARG A 13 -11.64 21.22 -9.17
N LEU A 14 -12.86 20.74 -8.97
CA LEU A 14 -13.12 19.53 -8.21
C LEU A 14 -12.47 18.33 -8.88
N PHE A 15 -11.79 17.50 -8.08
CA PHE A 15 -11.09 16.32 -8.54
C PHE A 15 -11.44 15.09 -7.68
N PHE A 16 -11.84 13.99 -8.33
CA PHE A 16 -11.93 12.66 -7.75
C PHE A 16 -10.87 11.77 -8.39
N SER A 17 -9.98 11.22 -7.57
CA SER A 17 -8.85 10.41 -8.07
C SER A 17 -9.32 9.01 -8.49
N HIS A 18 -9.59 8.81 -9.78
CA HIS A 18 -9.96 7.53 -10.38
C HIS A 18 -8.73 6.90 -11.02
N GLY A 19 -7.99 6.11 -10.26
CA GLY A 19 -6.63 5.71 -10.59
C GLY A 19 -6.40 4.21 -10.75
N VAL A 20 -5.17 3.90 -11.19
CA VAL A 20 -4.66 2.52 -11.32
C VAL A 20 -3.23 2.46 -10.80
N ASP A 21 -2.95 1.47 -9.96
CA ASP A 21 -1.62 1.14 -9.45
C ASP A 21 -0.77 0.41 -10.50
N CYS A 22 0.54 0.47 -10.34
CA CYS A 22 1.51 -0.28 -11.14
C CYS A 22 1.42 -0.01 -12.66
N VAL A 23 1.07 1.22 -13.06
CA VAL A 23 1.04 1.57 -14.49
C VAL A 23 2.45 1.44 -15.07
N GLY A 24 2.62 0.47 -15.96
CA GLY A 24 3.92 0.15 -16.54
C GLY A 24 3.91 -1.21 -17.22
N VAL A 25 5.10 -1.66 -17.63
CA VAL A 25 5.30 -2.97 -18.27
C VAL A 25 6.37 -3.72 -17.49
N GLY A 26 6.01 -4.88 -16.99
CA GLY A 26 6.92 -5.80 -16.31
C GLY A 26 6.15 -6.88 -15.55
N ALA A 27 6.47 -8.12 -15.85
CA ALA A 27 6.02 -9.28 -15.11
C ALA A 27 7.15 -10.31 -15.10
N SER A 28 8.12 -10.12 -14.18
CA SER A 28 9.21 -11.05 -13.98
C SER A 28 8.65 -12.37 -13.45
N THR A 29 8.73 -13.40 -14.28
CA THR A 29 8.12 -14.70 -14.07
C THR A 29 9.18 -15.70 -13.65
N GLY A 30 8.98 -16.43 -12.55
CA GLY A 30 9.87 -17.50 -12.12
C GLY A 30 9.88 -18.64 -13.13
N ILE A 31 11.08 -19.00 -13.60
CA ILE A 31 11.31 -20.04 -14.61
C ILE A 31 12.01 -21.25 -14.00
N GLY A 32 13.00 -21.04 -13.14
CA GLY A 32 13.79 -22.12 -12.57
C GLY A 32 12.93 -23.22 -11.95
N PHE A 33 13.27 -24.49 -12.21
CA PHE A 33 12.52 -25.70 -11.83
C PHE A 33 11.15 -25.86 -12.51
N ARG A 34 10.81 -24.98 -13.48
CA ARG A 34 9.52 -24.95 -14.20
C ARG A 34 9.68 -24.62 -15.68
N GLU A 35 10.87 -24.82 -16.23
CA GLU A 35 11.20 -24.50 -17.62
C GLU A 35 10.22 -25.19 -18.61
N ASN A 36 9.75 -26.38 -18.27
CA ASN A 36 8.80 -27.18 -19.06
C ASN A 36 7.38 -26.55 -19.12
N TYR A 37 7.07 -25.55 -18.32
CA TYR A 37 5.78 -24.82 -18.40
C TYR A 37 5.72 -23.87 -19.59
N PHE A 38 6.86 -23.55 -20.19
CA PHE A 38 6.98 -22.53 -21.22
C PHE A 38 7.37 -23.17 -22.55
N SER A 39 6.51 -22.99 -23.55
CA SER A 39 6.77 -23.48 -24.92
C SER A 39 7.90 -22.73 -25.63
N TRP A 40 8.28 -21.58 -25.12
CA TRP A 40 9.37 -20.76 -25.62
C TRP A 40 10.11 -20.04 -24.51
N LEU A 41 11.41 -20.17 -24.54
CA LEU A 41 12.35 -19.38 -23.72
C LEU A 41 13.54 -19.05 -24.64
N PRO A 42 13.99 -17.77 -24.71
CA PRO A 42 15.16 -17.40 -25.50
C PRO A 42 16.42 -17.90 -24.82
N ALA A 43 17.50 -18.02 -25.60
CA ALA A 43 18.82 -18.20 -25.04
C ALA A 43 19.23 -16.99 -24.17
N LYS A 44 20.05 -17.21 -23.15
CA LYS A 44 20.48 -16.11 -22.26
C LYS A 44 21.36 -15.07 -22.95
N ASP A 45 22.01 -15.44 -24.01
CA ASP A 45 22.83 -14.59 -24.89
C ASP A 45 22.07 -14.04 -26.10
N ASP A 46 20.75 -14.28 -26.17
CA ASP A 46 19.91 -13.71 -27.23
C ASP A 46 20.06 -12.18 -27.26
N PRO A 47 20.42 -11.58 -28.43
CA PRO A 47 20.71 -10.14 -28.53
C PRO A 47 19.52 -9.24 -28.20
N LEU A 48 18.29 -9.72 -28.37
CA LEU A 48 17.07 -8.98 -28.15
C LEU A 48 16.48 -9.24 -26.75
N PHE A 49 16.41 -10.49 -26.36
CA PHE A 49 15.70 -10.94 -25.15
C PHE A 49 16.61 -11.36 -24.01
N GLY A 50 17.89 -11.62 -24.23
CA GLY A 50 18.81 -12.10 -23.19
C GLY A 50 18.85 -11.24 -21.95
N LYS A 51 18.77 -9.92 -22.08
CA LYS A 51 18.71 -8.93 -20.98
C LYS A 51 17.41 -8.96 -20.15
N LEU A 52 16.41 -9.73 -20.55
CA LEU A 52 15.15 -9.90 -19.82
C LEU A 52 15.19 -11.08 -18.85
N TRP A 53 16.24 -11.87 -18.91
CA TRP A 53 16.54 -12.86 -17.88
C TRP A 53 16.97 -12.17 -16.59
N GLY A 54 16.56 -12.77 -15.48
CA GLY A 54 16.91 -12.34 -14.13
C GLY A 54 17.11 -13.52 -13.19
N ARG A 55 17.32 -13.24 -11.93
CA ARG A 55 17.49 -14.22 -10.86
C ARG A 55 16.86 -13.73 -9.57
N ALA A 56 16.14 -14.60 -8.90
CA ALA A 56 15.64 -14.38 -7.55
C ALA A 56 16.51 -15.19 -6.56
N ASN A 57 16.93 -14.54 -5.47
CA ASN A 57 17.83 -15.14 -4.47
C ASN A 57 17.13 -15.38 -3.12
N GLY A 58 15.95 -14.82 -2.89
CA GLY A 58 15.16 -14.98 -1.68
C GLY A 58 13.86 -15.73 -1.93
N PRO A 59 13.27 -16.36 -0.89
CA PRO A 59 12.01 -17.04 -1.00
C PRO A 59 10.87 -16.05 -1.22
N ALA A 60 9.83 -16.47 -1.95
CA ALA A 60 8.56 -15.77 -2.01
C ALA A 60 7.80 -15.94 -0.67
N ALA A 61 6.87 -15.03 -0.39
CA ALA A 61 6.04 -15.14 0.82
C ALA A 61 5.12 -16.37 0.76
N HIS A 62 4.69 -16.75 -0.45
CA HIS A 62 3.82 -17.90 -0.68
C HIS A 62 4.08 -18.53 -2.07
N GLY A 63 3.37 -19.61 -2.39
CA GLY A 63 3.49 -20.32 -3.65
C GLY A 63 4.73 -21.20 -3.72
N PHE A 64 5.08 -21.63 -4.94
CA PHE A 64 6.13 -22.62 -5.20
C PHE A 64 7.52 -22.18 -4.72
N TYR A 65 7.88 -20.93 -4.96
CA TYR A 65 9.19 -20.38 -4.58
C TYR A 65 9.29 -19.94 -3.12
N LYS A 66 8.28 -20.26 -2.29
CA LYS A 66 8.39 -20.15 -0.82
C LYS A 66 9.38 -21.18 -0.25
N ASP A 67 9.48 -22.34 -0.90
CA ASP A 67 10.40 -23.39 -0.48
C ASP A 67 11.86 -22.98 -0.75
N PRO A 68 12.72 -22.91 0.30
CA PRO A 68 14.13 -22.56 0.13
C PRO A 68 14.91 -23.51 -0.77
N SER A 69 14.47 -24.76 -0.96
CA SER A 69 15.11 -25.73 -1.86
C SER A 69 15.03 -25.32 -3.34
N HIS A 70 14.11 -24.43 -3.69
CA HIS A 70 13.96 -23.86 -5.03
C HIS A 70 14.80 -22.60 -5.25
N LEU A 71 15.70 -22.26 -4.33
CA LEU A 71 16.53 -21.06 -4.43
C LEU A 71 17.99 -21.40 -4.79
N PRO A 72 18.66 -20.54 -5.52
CA PRO A 72 18.10 -19.40 -6.28
C PRO A 72 17.46 -19.85 -7.58
N TYR A 73 16.48 -19.13 -8.10
CA TYR A 73 15.82 -19.48 -9.37
C TYR A 73 15.97 -18.42 -10.45
N ALA A 74 15.98 -18.87 -11.70
CA ALA A 74 15.97 -18.00 -12.86
C ALA A 74 14.59 -17.38 -13.06
N THR A 75 14.55 -16.14 -13.55
CA THR A 75 13.31 -15.45 -13.94
C THR A 75 13.42 -14.92 -15.35
N PHE A 76 12.28 -14.74 -16.04
CA PHE A 76 12.22 -14.10 -17.34
C PHE A 76 11.02 -13.13 -17.40
N ASP A 77 11.23 -11.93 -17.97
CA ASP A 77 10.19 -10.93 -18.06
C ASP A 77 9.41 -11.04 -19.38
N PHE A 78 8.35 -11.86 -19.38
CA PHE A 78 7.50 -12.07 -20.55
C PHE A 78 6.73 -10.81 -20.94
N ALA A 79 6.34 -9.95 -20.00
CA ALA A 79 5.62 -8.73 -20.33
C ALA A 79 6.49 -7.78 -21.16
N ARG A 80 7.75 -7.60 -20.76
CA ARG A 80 8.71 -6.82 -21.56
C ARG A 80 9.03 -7.48 -22.90
N ALA A 81 9.18 -8.79 -22.94
CA ALA A 81 9.38 -9.52 -24.19
C ALA A 81 8.21 -9.32 -25.17
N ASN A 82 6.98 -9.40 -24.68
CA ASN A 82 5.79 -9.13 -25.47
C ASN A 82 5.73 -7.66 -25.94
N ALA A 83 6.12 -6.71 -25.09
CA ALA A 83 6.21 -5.30 -25.48
C ALA A 83 7.26 -5.08 -26.59
N VAL A 84 8.44 -5.71 -26.47
CA VAL A 84 9.48 -5.67 -27.53
C VAL A 84 8.96 -6.25 -28.84
N ARG A 85 8.28 -7.41 -28.82
CA ARG A 85 7.68 -8.01 -30.01
C ARG A 85 6.61 -7.12 -30.65
N LYS A 86 5.80 -6.47 -29.83
CA LYS A 86 4.66 -5.66 -30.27
C LYS A 86 5.05 -4.27 -30.80
N TYR A 87 6.07 -3.67 -30.18
CA TYR A 87 6.43 -2.27 -30.39
C TYR A 87 7.87 -2.04 -30.88
N GLY A 88 8.67 -3.09 -31.01
CA GLY A 88 10.06 -3.01 -31.48
C GLY A 88 11.01 -2.32 -30.50
N ALA A 89 12.05 -1.69 -31.04
CA ALA A 89 13.11 -1.04 -30.25
C ALA A 89 12.58 0.10 -29.35
N ASP A 90 11.56 0.81 -29.80
CA ASP A 90 10.95 1.97 -29.11
C ASP A 90 9.91 1.59 -28.06
N TRP A 91 9.79 0.31 -27.69
CA TRP A 91 8.72 -0.19 -26.85
C TRP A 91 8.54 0.59 -25.52
N LYS A 92 9.62 1.07 -24.92
CA LYS A 92 9.54 1.82 -23.64
C LYS A 92 8.76 3.12 -23.83
N ARG A 93 9.13 3.91 -24.83
CA ARG A 93 8.46 5.17 -25.16
C ARG A 93 7.01 4.93 -25.58
N LEU A 94 6.80 3.98 -26.50
CA LEU A 94 5.46 3.66 -27.02
C LEU A 94 4.52 3.13 -25.94
N CYS A 95 5.00 2.29 -25.02
CA CYS A 95 4.20 1.81 -23.89
C CYS A 95 3.82 2.97 -22.95
N ALA A 96 4.75 3.90 -22.67
CA ALA A 96 4.47 5.07 -21.83
C ALA A 96 3.43 6.00 -22.46
N GLU A 97 3.58 6.34 -23.73
CA GLU A 97 2.61 7.15 -24.49
C GLU A 97 1.24 6.48 -24.54
N ARG A 98 1.22 5.17 -24.77
CA ARG A 98 -0.01 4.38 -24.81
C ARG A 98 -0.68 4.29 -23.43
N ALA A 99 0.08 4.21 -22.35
CA ALA A 99 -0.48 4.22 -20.99
C ALA A 99 -1.29 5.52 -20.75
N HIS A 100 -0.74 6.69 -21.08
CA HIS A 100 -1.47 7.96 -20.98
C HIS A 100 -2.70 8.02 -21.88
N ALA A 101 -2.57 7.55 -23.14
CA ALA A 101 -3.69 7.52 -24.08
C ALA A 101 -4.81 6.60 -23.58
N ARG A 102 -4.47 5.42 -23.05
CA ARG A 102 -5.42 4.46 -22.47
C ARG A 102 -6.10 5.00 -21.23
N LEU A 103 -5.35 5.54 -20.27
CA LEU A 103 -5.92 6.13 -19.05
C LEU A 103 -7.00 7.14 -19.43
N ARG A 104 -6.68 8.10 -20.32
CA ARG A 104 -7.64 9.08 -20.81
C ARG A 104 -8.85 8.44 -21.51
N ALA A 105 -8.61 7.52 -22.43
CA ALA A 105 -9.68 6.87 -23.21
C ALA A 105 -10.56 5.94 -22.36
N TRP A 106 -10.04 5.45 -21.24
CA TRP A 106 -10.74 4.56 -20.30
C TRP A 106 -11.40 5.32 -19.14
N GLY A 107 -11.32 6.66 -19.13
CA GLY A 107 -11.93 7.46 -18.07
C GLY A 107 -11.19 7.45 -16.75
N LEU A 108 -9.92 7.02 -16.75
CA LEU A 108 -9.02 7.03 -15.61
C LEU A 108 -8.19 8.31 -15.63
N ASN A 109 -7.96 8.92 -14.48
CA ASN A 109 -7.31 10.23 -14.38
C ASN A 109 -6.09 10.26 -13.45
N THR A 110 -5.69 9.12 -12.87
CA THR A 110 -4.57 9.07 -11.93
C THR A 110 -3.67 7.86 -12.19
N ILE A 111 -2.38 8.10 -12.30
CA ILE A 111 -1.32 7.10 -12.22
C ILE A 111 -1.03 6.90 -10.73
N ALA A 112 -1.40 5.74 -10.18
CA ALA A 112 -1.34 5.53 -8.75
C ALA A 112 -0.05 4.79 -8.32
N ASN A 113 -0.01 4.22 -7.14
CA ASN A 113 1.21 3.72 -6.50
C ASN A 113 1.97 2.69 -7.35
N TRP A 114 3.28 2.62 -7.15
CA TRP A 114 4.24 1.70 -7.79
C TRP A 114 4.26 1.74 -9.32
N SER A 115 3.68 2.75 -9.89
CA SER A 115 3.76 3.00 -11.33
C SER A 115 5.18 3.39 -11.75
N ASN A 116 5.50 3.16 -13.01
CA ASN A 116 6.80 3.53 -13.56
C ASN A 116 6.98 5.06 -13.55
N GLY A 117 7.97 5.54 -12.80
CA GLY A 117 8.26 6.96 -12.64
C GLY A 117 8.45 7.70 -13.97
N ALA A 118 9.10 7.06 -14.96
CA ALA A 118 9.28 7.67 -16.29
C ALA A 118 7.95 7.96 -17.01
N ILE A 119 6.86 7.24 -16.69
CA ILE A 119 5.52 7.56 -17.22
C ILE A 119 4.96 8.80 -16.50
N ALA A 120 5.05 8.84 -15.16
CA ALA A 120 4.61 9.99 -14.38
C ALA A 120 5.36 11.28 -14.77
N ASP A 121 6.68 11.18 -14.99
CA ASP A 121 7.56 12.29 -15.37
C ASP A 121 7.23 12.92 -16.74
N MET A 122 6.41 12.24 -17.59
CA MET A 122 5.89 12.81 -18.83
C MET A 122 4.85 13.94 -18.58
N ARG A 123 4.31 14.06 -17.35
CA ARG A 123 3.37 15.12 -16.94
C ARG A 123 2.15 15.26 -17.88
N ARG A 124 1.50 14.12 -18.17
CA ARG A 124 0.30 14.06 -19.04
C ARG A 124 -0.94 13.53 -18.30
N THR A 125 -0.76 12.98 -17.10
CA THR A 125 -1.79 12.44 -16.24
C THR A 125 -1.36 12.69 -14.80
N PRO A 126 -2.23 13.18 -13.91
CA PRO A 126 -1.94 13.29 -12.49
C PRO A 126 -1.43 11.97 -11.91
N TYR A 127 -0.55 12.04 -10.92
CA TYR A 127 0.03 10.85 -10.30
C TYR A 127 0.17 10.98 -8.78
N THR A 128 0.25 9.84 -8.11
CA THR A 128 0.68 9.77 -6.72
C THR A 128 2.14 9.31 -6.64
N ALA A 129 2.85 9.82 -5.65
CA ALA A 129 4.21 9.36 -5.35
C ALA A 129 4.23 8.54 -4.07
N THR A 130 5.29 7.76 -3.85
CA THR A 130 5.45 6.94 -2.66
C THR A 130 6.91 6.82 -2.26
N PHE A 131 7.15 6.75 -0.95
CA PHE A 131 8.42 6.30 -0.40
C PHE A 131 8.19 5.41 0.82
N SER A 132 9.22 4.64 1.21
CA SER A 132 9.14 3.74 2.35
C SER A 132 10.05 4.21 3.48
N THR A 133 9.59 3.99 4.72
CA THR A 133 10.39 4.22 5.92
C THR A 133 11.38 3.07 6.13
N ARG A 134 12.49 3.36 6.79
CA ARG A 134 13.51 2.38 7.18
C ARG A 134 13.99 2.68 8.60
N GLY A 135 14.60 1.71 9.22
CA GLY A 135 15.13 1.84 10.59
C GLY A 135 15.01 0.54 11.35
N PRO A 136 15.47 0.52 12.61
CA PRO A 136 15.26 -0.59 13.52
C PRO A 136 13.78 -0.95 13.67
N VAL A 137 13.49 -2.18 14.03
CA VAL A 137 12.12 -2.68 14.21
C VAL A 137 11.79 -2.80 15.70
N ILE A 138 10.53 -2.81 16.05
CA ILE A 138 10.06 -3.24 17.37
C ILE A 138 10.23 -4.75 17.42
N GLU A 139 11.21 -5.23 18.19
CA GLU A 139 11.64 -6.64 18.17
C GLU A 139 10.52 -7.62 18.56
N GLY A 140 9.67 -7.25 19.49
CA GLY A 140 8.52 -8.05 19.89
C GLY A 140 7.35 -8.06 18.91
N SER A 141 7.42 -7.32 17.80
CA SER A 141 6.35 -7.26 16.78
C SER A 141 6.48 -8.38 15.75
N SER A 142 5.38 -8.63 15.04
CA SER A 142 5.29 -9.54 13.91
C SER A 142 4.41 -8.91 12.83
N GLY A 143 4.33 -9.52 11.65
CA GLY A 143 3.38 -9.10 10.62
C GLY A 143 3.68 -9.69 9.25
N TRP A 144 2.70 -9.60 8.37
CA TRP A 144 2.77 -10.19 7.02
C TRP A 144 3.94 -9.62 6.20
N TRP A 145 4.06 -8.30 6.18
CA TRP A 145 5.16 -7.60 5.48
C TRP A 145 6.39 -7.36 6.38
N GLY A 146 6.45 -8.04 7.52
CA GLY A 146 7.52 -7.94 8.49
C GLY A 146 7.17 -7.13 9.75
N LYS A 147 8.17 -6.97 10.61
CA LYS A 147 8.04 -6.25 11.87
C LYS A 147 7.83 -4.75 11.65
N LEU A 148 7.03 -4.13 12.53
CA LEU A 148 6.83 -2.68 12.54
C LEU A 148 8.14 -1.94 12.87
N ARG A 149 8.43 -0.85 12.16
CA ARG A 149 9.57 0.01 12.50
C ARG A 149 9.34 0.70 13.83
N ASP A 150 10.41 0.87 14.61
CA ASP A 150 10.34 1.59 15.87
C ASP A 150 10.43 3.11 15.62
N PRO A 151 9.30 3.85 15.76
CA PRO A 151 9.25 5.27 15.43
C PRO A 151 9.92 6.16 16.48
N PHE A 152 10.39 5.60 17.59
CA PHE A 152 11.11 6.33 18.63
C PHE A 152 12.62 6.31 18.41
N THR A 153 13.12 5.60 17.40
CA THR A 153 14.55 5.58 17.10
C THR A 153 15.00 6.84 16.35
N PRO A 154 16.19 7.41 16.66
CA PRO A 154 16.77 8.48 15.87
C PRO A 154 16.99 8.10 14.40
N GLU A 155 17.33 6.83 14.13
CA GLU A 155 17.56 6.27 12.81
C GLU A 155 16.27 6.28 11.96
N PHE A 156 15.11 5.97 12.55
CA PHE A 156 13.82 6.08 11.88
C PHE A 156 13.56 7.52 11.45
N ALA A 157 13.67 8.47 12.39
CA ALA A 157 13.44 9.89 12.10
C ALA A 157 14.41 10.44 11.03
N ALA A 158 15.68 10.07 11.09
CA ALA A 158 16.69 10.48 10.11
C ALA A 158 16.38 9.89 8.72
N ASN A 159 15.98 8.63 8.66
CA ASN A 159 15.63 7.98 7.40
C ASN A 159 14.38 8.61 6.77
N VAL A 160 13.32 8.85 7.55
CA VAL A 160 12.10 9.51 7.07
C VAL A 160 12.43 10.90 6.49
N LYS A 161 13.21 11.71 7.19
CA LYS A 161 13.68 13.01 6.68
C LYS A 161 14.44 12.89 5.37
N LYS A 162 15.36 11.92 5.27
CA LYS A 162 16.14 11.67 4.06
C LYS A 162 15.26 11.26 2.89
N SER A 163 14.30 10.36 3.12
CA SER A 163 13.36 9.88 2.08
C SER A 163 12.42 10.98 1.62
N ALA A 164 11.86 11.77 2.55
CA ALA A 164 11.01 12.91 2.22
C ALA A 164 11.77 13.98 1.42
N ALA A 165 13.02 14.30 1.79
CA ALA A 165 13.86 15.25 1.05
C ALA A 165 14.21 14.74 -0.36
N ALA A 166 14.42 13.44 -0.54
CA ALA A 166 14.66 12.85 -1.84
C ALA A 166 13.40 12.93 -2.73
N GLU A 167 12.24 12.62 -2.18
CA GLU A 167 10.98 12.70 -2.91
C GLU A 167 10.58 14.16 -3.23
N ALA A 168 10.88 15.10 -2.32
CA ALA A 168 10.64 16.52 -2.54
C ALA A 168 11.40 17.07 -3.78
N LYS A 169 12.60 16.59 -4.03
CA LYS A 169 13.38 16.97 -5.23
C LYS A 169 12.71 16.51 -6.52
N ARG A 170 11.98 15.40 -6.48
CA ARG A 170 11.32 14.81 -7.65
C ARG A 170 9.92 15.38 -7.87
N SER A 171 9.13 15.46 -6.81
CA SER A 171 7.70 15.74 -6.91
C SER A 171 7.19 16.80 -5.94
N GLY A 172 8.06 17.43 -5.13
CA GLY A 172 7.64 18.40 -4.11
C GLY A 172 6.82 19.56 -4.68
N GLU A 173 7.28 20.15 -5.77
CA GLU A 173 6.64 21.30 -6.45
C GLU A 173 5.94 20.89 -7.76
N ASP A 174 5.87 19.59 -8.09
CA ASP A 174 5.25 19.15 -9.34
C ASP A 174 3.70 19.23 -9.26
N PRO A 175 3.04 20.10 -10.05
CA PRO A 175 1.58 20.26 -10.02
C PRO A 175 0.81 19.00 -10.46
N TRP A 176 1.47 18.06 -11.15
CA TRP A 176 0.89 16.78 -11.53
C TRP A 176 0.86 15.75 -10.39
N CYS A 177 1.64 15.96 -9.33
CA CYS A 177 1.66 15.10 -8.17
C CYS A 177 0.49 15.42 -7.22
N VAL A 178 -0.46 14.50 -7.08
CA VAL A 178 -1.62 14.64 -6.18
C VAL A 178 -1.18 14.64 -4.71
N GLY A 179 -0.21 13.81 -4.35
CA GLY A 179 0.28 13.67 -2.99
C GLY A 179 1.19 12.45 -2.82
N TRP A 180 1.64 12.23 -1.59
CA TRP A 180 2.56 11.16 -1.24
C TRP A 180 1.93 10.13 -0.31
N PHE A 181 1.96 8.88 -0.69
CA PHE A 181 1.79 7.75 0.23
C PHE A 181 3.13 7.44 0.90
N VAL A 182 3.09 6.95 2.12
CA VAL A 182 4.31 6.51 2.83
C VAL A 182 4.08 5.12 3.39
N ASP A 183 4.95 4.17 3.04
CA ASP A 183 4.79 2.75 3.32
C ASP A 183 3.50 2.15 2.71
N ASN A 184 3.19 0.92 3.07
CA ASN A 184 2.00 0.21 2.66
C ASN A 184 1.70 -0.93 3.62
N GLU A 185 0.44 -1.02 4.05
CA GLU A 185 -0.08 -2.18 4.80
C GLU A 185 0.79 -2.59 5.99
N LEU A 186 1.20 -1.61 6.79
CA LEU A 186 1.98 -1.87 7.98
C LEU A 186 1.20 -2.74 8.98
N SER A 187 1.91 -3.58 9.71
CA SER A 187 1.34 -4.52 10.66
C SER A 187 0.97 -3.82 11.98
N TRP A 188 -0.16 -3.14 11.98
CA TRP A 188 -0.69 -2.42 13.14
C TRP A 188 -1.30 -3.34 14.21
N GLY A 189 -1.50 -4.63 13.89
CA GLY A 189 -2.10 -5.63 14.77
C GLY A 189 -3.61 -5.83 14.57
N ASP A 190 -4.11 -6.92 15.14
CA ASP A 190 -5.50 -7.34 15.00
C ASP A 190 -6.45 -6.67 16.02
N ASP A 191 -5.88 -6.01 17.03
CA ASP A 191 -6.62 -5.21 18.01
C ASP A 191 -5.83 -3.95 18.40
N ASP A 192 -6.47 -3.03 19.15
CA ASP A 192 -5.89 -1.76 19.62
C ASP A 192 -4.87 -1.91 20.77
N ARG A 193 -4.31 -3.11 21.01
CA ARG A 193 -3.32 -3.42 22.06
C ARG A 193 -2.10 -4.15 21.50
N GLU A 194 -2.14 -4.65 20.27
CA GLU A 194 -1.08 -5.55 19.75
C GLU A 194 0.29 -4.90 19.77
N ILE A 195 0.41 -3.63 19.37
CA ILE A 195 1.70 -2.92 19.43
C ILE A 195 2.13 -2.73 20.88
N GLY A 196 1.20 -2.50 21.83
CA GLY A 196 1.51 -2.44 23.27
C GLY A 196 2.13 -3.74 23.75
N ARG A 197 1.55 -4.89 23.39
CA ARG A 197 2.12 -6.22 23.68
C ARG A 197 3.51 -6.39 23.06
N ALA A 198 3.64 -6.01 21.78
CA ALA A 198 4.91 -6.11 21.07
C ALA A 198 6.02 -5.29 21.75
N VAL A 199 5.69 -4.07 22.17
CA VAL A 199 6.61 -3.20 22.93
C VAL A 199 7.04 -3.85 24.25
N LEU A 200 6.11 -4.43 25.01
CA LEU A 200 6.47 -5.11 26.26
C LEU A 200 7.35 -6.34 26.05
N ARG A 201 7.12 -7.10 24.98
CA ARG A 201 7.94 -8.27 24.59
C ARG A 201 9.34 -7.91 24.09
N SER A 202 9.58 -6.64 23.80
CA SER A 202 10.85 -6.15 23.25
C SER A 202 11.95 -6.07 24.31
N PRO A 203 13.25 -6.08 23.94
CA PRO A 203 14.37 -5.93 24.86
C PRO A 203 14.34 -4.62 25.64
N ALA A 204 14.99 -4.60 26.81
CA ALA A 204 15.02 -3.46 27.73
C ALA A 204 15.45 -2.12 27.09
N LYS A 205 16.39 -2.17 26.15
CA LYS A 205 16.93 -0.98 25.46
C LYS A 205 16.14 -0.55 24.23
N GLN A 206 15.02 -1.23 23.92
CA GLN A 206 14.17 -0.87 22.77
C GLN A 206 13.59 0.53 22.99
N PRO A 207 13.81 1.50 22.07
CA PRO A 207 13.33 2.87 22.28
C PRO A 207 11.83 2.98 22.50
N ALA A 208 11.01 2.19 21.79
CA ALA A 208 9.58 2.12 22.03
C ALA A 208 9.25 1.67 23.47
N LYS A 209 10.02 0.73 24.04
CA LYS A 209 9.82 0.26 25.43
C LYS A 209 10.25 1.30 26.46
N VAL A 210 11.33 2.03 26.18
CA VAL A 210 11.75 3.17 27.00
C VAL A 210 10.68 4.26 26.98
N ALA A 211 10.09 4.55 25.82
CA ALA A 211 8.97 5.48 25.71
C ALA A 211 7.72 4.99 26.46
N ALA A 212 7.40 3.70 26.40
CA ALA A 212 6.33 3.10 27.16
C ALA A 212 6.56 3.23 28.68
N ARG A 213 7.79 2.98 29.16
CA ARG A 213 8.16 3.24 30.56
C ARG A 213 7.86 4.70 30.93
N ALA A 214 8.32 5.65 30.15
CA ALA A 214 8.12 7.08 30.46
C ALA A 214 6.61 7.45 30.51
N LEU A 215 5.79 6.86 29.63
CA LEU A 215 4.33 7.04 29.67
C LEU A 215 3.71 6.48 30.94
N LEU A 216 4.10 5.28 31.34
CA LEU A 216 3.62 4.62 32.57
C LEU A 216 4.14 5.32 33.82
N GLU A 217 5.39 5.76 33.85
CA GLU A 217 5.97 6.54 34.94
C GLU A 217 5.23 7.86 35.15
N LYS A 218 4.86 8.55 34.07
CA LYS A 218 4.01 9.74 34.14
C LYS A 218 2.63 9.45 34.73
N LYS A 219 2.06 8.26 34.45
CA LYS A 219 0.72 7.87 34.92
C LYS A 219 0.72 7.39 36.38
N TYR A 220 1.69 6.55 36.76
CA TYR A 220 1.72 5.87 38.04
C TYR A 220 2.70 6.50 39.03
N GLY A 221 3.69 7.21 38.59
CA GLY A 221 4.75 7.81 39.38
C GLY A 221 5.84 6.80 39.77
N THR A 222 5.49 5.68 40.38
CA THR A 222 6.45 4.66 40.83
C THR A 222 6.13 3.27 40.30
N ALA A 223 7.14 2.38 40.27
CA ALA A 223 6.99 1.01 39.80
C ALA A 223 6.08 0.18 40.73
N GLU A 224 6.08 0.44 42.02
CA GLU A 224 5.22 -0.24 42.99
C GLU A 224 3.73 0.09 42.75
N ARG A 225 3.41 1.32 42.35
CA ARG A 225 2.03 1.70 41.96
C ARG A 225 1.60 1.03 40.68
N LEU A 226 2.52 0.89 39.72
CA LEU A 226 2.28 0.10 38.51
C LEU A 226 2.03 -1.37 38.89
N ASP A 227 2.86 -1.94 39.76
CA ASP A 227 2.74 -3.33 40.25
C ASP A 227 1.38 -3.58 40.90
N ALA A 228 0.93 -2.66 41.73
CA ALA A 228 -0.38 -2.74 42.36
C ALA A 228 -1.53 -2.70 41.35
N ALA A 229 -1.41 -1.89 40.26
CA ALA A 229 -2.41 -1.78 39.21
C ALA A 229 -2.42 -3.01 38.27
N TRP A 230 -1.25 -3.55 37.97
CA TRP A 230 -1.09 -4.66 37.02
C TRP A 230 -1.05 -6.05 37.65
N GLY A 231 -0.97 -6.11 38.99
CA GLY A 231 -0.79 -7.37 39.71
C GLY A 231 0.59 -7.99 39.46
N THR A 232 1.61 -7.16 39.24
CA THR A 232 2.99 -7.58 38.97
C THR A 232 3.88 -7.36 40.18
N ARG A 233 5.18 -7.67 40.07
CA ARG A 233 6.18 -7.51 41.13
C ARG A 233 7.51 -7.05 40.56
N TYR A 234 7.51 -5.99 39.74
CA TYR A 234 8.75 -5.43 39.19
C TYR A 234 9.60 -4.74 40.26
N GLY A 235 8.96 -3.98 41.16
CA GLY A 235 9.61 -3.24 42.22
C GLY A 235 10.41 -2.02 41.73
N THR A 236 10.95 -2.06 40.51
CA THR A 236 11.70 -0.96 39.92
C THR A 236 11.37 -0.81 38.41
N TRP A 237 11.64 0.38 37.86
CA TRP A 237 11.48 0.62 36.44
C TRP A 237 12.51 -0.15 35.60
N GLU A 238 13.67 -0.44 36.11
CA GLU A 238 14.70 -1.27 35.47
C GLU A 238 14.22 -2.72 35.31
N ALA A 239 13.58 -3.27 36.38
CA ALA A 239 12.99 -4.61 36.32
C ALA A 239 11.80 -4.66 35.32
N PHE A 240 10.96 -3.62 35.27
CA PHE A 240 9.94 -3.48 34.22
C PHE A 240 10.56 -3.53 32.82
N LEU A 241 11.62 -2.74 32.58
CA LEU A 241 12.29 -2.74 31.27
C LEU A 241 12.91 -4.10 30.93
N ALA A 242 13.46 -4.81 31.91
CA ALA A 242 14.08 -6.12 31.71
C ALA A 242 13.07 -7.24 31.43
N ALA A 243 11.83 -7.12 31.92
CA ALA A 243 10.78 -8.10 31.69
C ALA A 243 10.33 -8.12 30.23
N THR A 244 10.15 -9.29 29.61
CA THR A 244 9.73 -9.47 28.21
C THR A 244 8.39 -10.20 28.09
N ASN A 245 7.70 -10.43 29.19
CA ASN A 245 6.35 -10.99 29.22
C ASN A 245 5.28 -9.90 29.18
N VAL A 246 4.12 -10.27 28.72
CA VAL A 246 2.91 -9.43 28.82
C VAL A 246 2.15 -9.87 30.09
N PRO A 247 1.86 -8.95 31.03
CA PRO A 247 1.09 -9.26 32.23
C PRO A 247 -0.37 -9.60 31.91
N ASN A 248 -1.16 -9.81 32.98
CA ASN A 248 -2.58 -10.08 32.86
C ASN A 248 -3.32 -8.89 32.16
N GLU A 249 -3.76 -9.10 30.95
CA GLU A 249 -4.41 -8.06 30.12
C GLU A 249 -5.73 -7.54 30.69
N LYS A 250 -6.38 -8.26 31.60
CA LYS A 250 -7.54 -7.73 32.33
C LYS A 250 -7.16 -6.56 33.22
N LEU A 251 -5.90 -6.49 33.67
CA LEU A 251 -5.39 -5.44 34.53
C LEU A 251 -4.61 -4.36 33.74
N CYS A 252 -3.79 -4.74 32.77
CA CYS A 252 -2.93 -3.82 32.02
C CYS A 252 -3.49 -3.41 30.64
N GLY A 253 -4.66 -3.90 30.24
CA GLY A 253 -5.16 -3.75 28.88
C GLY A 253 -5.38 -2.30 28.42
N THR A 254 -5.78 -1.40 29.33
CA THR A 254 -5.90 0.05 29.01
C THR A 254 -4.53 0.63 28.71
N ASP A 255 -3.51 0.30 29.49
CA ASP A 255 -2.15 0.80 29.29
C ASP A 255 -1.51 0.23 28.02
N LEU A 256 -1.80 -1.03 27.67
CA LEU A 256 -1.41 -1.59 26.38
C LEU A 256 -2.00 -0.79 25.22
N GLY A 257 -3.27 -0.36 25.34
CA GLY A 257 -3.92 0.53 24.38
C GLY A 257 -3.26 1.92 24.32
N ASP A 258 -2.90 2.49 25.47
CA ASP A 258 -2.20 3.78 25.55
C ASP A 258 -0.81 3.71 24.89
N ILE A 259 -0.06 2.63 25.10
CA ILE A 259 1.24 2.37 24.46
C ILE A 259 1.06 2.17 22.95
N HIS A 260 0.05 1.40 22.55
CA HIS A 260 -0.29 1.22 21.13
C HIS A 260 -0.55 2.57 20.46
N ARG A 261 -1.46 3.37 21.01
CA ARG A 261 -1.80 4.71 20.50
C ARG A 261 -0.58 5.62 20.43
N ALA A 262 0.23 5.67 21.49
CA ALA A 262 1.44 6.49 21.51
C ALA A 262 2.44 6.11 20.39
N THR A 263 2.57 4.81 20.10
CA THR A 263 3.46 4.31 19.06
C THR A 263 2.93 4.66 17.67
N VAL A 264 1.65 4.44 17.42
CA VAL A 264 0.98 4.82 16.16
C VAL A 264 1.07 6.33 15.93
N ALA A 265 0.75 7.14 16.95
CA ALA A 265 0.84 8.60 16.89
C ALA A 265 2.26 9.08 16.58
N GLN A 266 3.27 8.48 17.21
CA GLN A 266 4.69 8.82 16.96
C GLN A 266 5.09 8.56 15.52
N TYR A 267 4.66 7.42 14.93
CA TYR A 267 4.91 7.11 13.53
C TYR A 267 4.33 8.20 12.61
N PHE A 268 3.02 8.42 12.68
CA PHE A 268 2.34 9.37 11.80
C PHE A 268 2.84 10.80 11.96
N ARG A 269 3.11 11.23 13.19
CA ARG A 269 3.68 12.54 13.49
C ARG A 269 5.05 12.72 12.85
N THR A 270 5.96 11.76 13.04
CA THR A 270 7.33 11.83 12.49
C THR A 270 7.29 11.91 10.97
N VAL A 271 6.45 11.13 10.31
CA VAL A 271 6.30 11.16 8.86
C VAL A 271 5.72 12.49 8.38
N ARG A 272 4.60 12.94 8.99
CA ARG A 272 3.96 14.22 8.65
C ARG A 272 4.94 15.38 8.79
N ASP A 273 5.65 15.45 9.90
CA ASP A 273 6.58 16.56 10.18
C ASP A 273 7.73 16.59 9.18
N ALA A 274 8.26 15.44 8.78
CA ALA A 274 9.28 15.35 7.75
C ALA A 274 8.78 15.78 6.37
N ILE A 275 7.58 15.38 5.97
CA ILE A 275 6.96 15.81 4.70
C ILE A 275 6.74 17.32 4.71
N LYS A 276 6.08 17.85 5.74
CA LYS A 276 5.73 19.28 5.81
C LYS A 276 6.94 20.20 5.94
N ALA A 277 8.06 19.70 6.47
CA ALA A 277 9.32 20.46 6.51
C ALA A 277 9.94 20.70 5.13
N VAL A 278 9.73 19.82 4.16
CA VAL A 278 10.36 19.88 2.83
C VAL A 278 9.37 20.18 1.69
N ALA A 279 8.09 19.90 1.90
CA ALA A 279 7.02 20.11 0.92
C ALA A 279 5.70 20.44 1.66
N PRO A 280 5.56 21.65 2.23
CA PRO A 280 4.45 22.01 3.13
C PRO A 280 3.07 21.92 2.46
N HIS A 281 2.99 22.16 1.16
CA HIS A 281 1.74 22.10 0.38
C HIS A 281 1.41 20.69 -0.12
N ARG A 282 2.34 19.73 -0.04
CA ARG A 282 2.11 18.38 -0.55
C ARG A 282 1.18 17.61 0.39
N LEU A 283 0.15 16.96 -0.17
CA LEU A 283 -0.75 16.12 0.61
C LEU A 283 -0.02 14.86 1.09
N TYR A 284 -0.13 14.57 2.38
CA TYR A 284 0.21 13.28 2.96
C TYR A 284 -1.01 12.37 2.84
N LEU A 285 -0.95 11.40 1.93
CA LEU A 285 -2.07 10.51 1.58
C LEU A 285 -2.19 9.28 2.50
N GLY A 286 -1.36 9.18 3.55
CA GLY A 286 -1.41 8.07 4.51
C GLY A 286 -0.59 6.86 4.08
N VAL A 287 -0.90 5.70 4.70
CA VAL A 287 -0.09 4.47 4.66
C VAL A 287 -0.84 3.28 4.06
N ARG A 288 -1.97 3.49 3.40
CA ARG A 288 -2.77 2.44 2.73
C ARG A 288 -3.11 1.30 3.70
N ILE A 289 -3.90 1.63 4.74
CA ILE A 289 -4.22 0.73 5.84
C ILE A 289 -5.05 -0.45 5.34
N ALA A 290 -4.53 -1.68 5.46
CA ALA A 290 -5.25 -2.91 5.20
C ALA A 290 -5.71 -3.58 6.51
N TRP A 291 -4.85 -3.50 7.53
CA TRP A 291 -5.10 -3.97 8.88
C TRP A 291 -4.99 -2.80 9.84
N GLY A 292 -6.04 -2.51 10.56
CA GLY A 292 -6.08 -1.44 11.53
C GLY A 292 -7.39 -1.45 12.28
N ARG A 293 -7.36 -0.94 13.50
CA ARG A 293 -8.52 -0.72 14.32
C ARG A 293 -8.74 0.78 14.53
N ALA A 294 -9.71 1.13 15.36
CA ALA A 294 -10.10 2.53 15.54
C ALA A 294 -8.92 3.46 15.84
N VAL A 295 -8.01 3.06 16.70
CA VAL A 295 -6.82 3.86 17.08
C VAL A 295 -5.95 4.22 15.86
N VAL A 296 -5.72 3.28 14.96
CA VAL A 296 -4.87 3.53 13.77
C VAL A 296 -5.51 4.55 12.84
N TYR A 297 -6.82 4.43 12.62
CA TYR A 297 -7.57 5.38 11.78
C TYR A 297 -7.65 6.78 12.41
N GLU A 298 -7.88 6.85 13.73
CA GLU A 298 -7.93 8.12 14.47
C GLU A 298 -6.60 8.86 14.42
N GLU A 299 -5.48 8.16 14.67
CA GLU A 299 -4.15 8.77 14.61
C GLU A 299 -3.75 9.11 13.15
N SER A 300 -4.07 8.24 12.18
CA SER A 300 -3.91 8.58 10.77
C SER A 300 -4.65 9.87 10.40
N ALA A 301 -5.92 9.99 10.80
CA ALA A 301 -6.74 11.18 10.54
C ALA A 301 -6.20 12.45 11.21
N ARG A 302 -5.51 12.32 12.35
CA ARG A 302 -4.90 13.44 13.07
C ARG A 302 -3.70 14.03 12.32
N TYR A 303 -2.92 13.20 11.64
CA TYR A 303 -1.65 13.59 11.05
C TYR A 303 -1.63 13.59 9.52
N CYS A 304 -2.44 12.78 8.85
CA CYS A 304 -2.55 12.76 7.40
C CYS A 304 -3.54 13.79 6.87
N ASP A 305 -3.32 14.27 5.66
CA ASP A 305 -4.30 15.11 4.95
C ASP A 305 -5.45 14.25 4.41
N VAL A 306 -5.15 13.00 4.01
CA VAL A 306 -6.10 12.00 3.53
C VAL A 306 -5.84 10.68 4.24
N VAL A 307 -6.89 10.00 4.70
CA VAL A 307 -6.80 8.63 5.24
C VAL A 307 -6.89 7.64 4.09
N SER A 308 -5.86 6.84 3.88
CA SER A 308 -5.86 5.82 2.82
C SER A 308 -6.09 4.41 3.38
N VAL A 309 -6.88 3.64 2.65
CA VAL A 309 -7.27 2.27 3.01
C VAL A 309 -7.13 1.35 1.80
N ASN A 310 -6.75 0.08 2.02
CA ASN A 310 -6.80 -0.98 1.03
C ASN A 310 -7.99 -1.86 1.37
N ILE A 311 -8.92 -2.03 0.42
CA ILE A 311 -10.20 -2.71 0.67
C ILE A 311 -10.40 -3.82 -0.34
N TYR A 312 -10.22 -5.06 0.09
CA TYR A 312 -10.45 -6.25 -0.71
C TYR A 312 -11.76 -6.94 -0.32
N SER A 313 -12.87 -6.27 -0.68
CA SER A 313 -14.24 -6.78 -0.49
C SER A 313 -15.12 -6.33 -1.65
N ARG A 314 -16.32 -6.90 -1.76
CA ARG A 314 -17.27 -6.52 -2.83
C ARG A 314 -17.85 -5.11 -2.64
N GLU A 315 -17.82 -4.59 -1.43
CA GLU A 315 -18.34 -3.26 -1.06
C GLU A 315 -17.31 -2.47 -0.25
N PRO A 316 -17.18 -1.16 -0.47
CA PRO A 316 -16.22 -0.32 0.26
C PRO A 316 -16.65 0.01 1.69
N SER A 317 -17.85 -0.39 2.11
CA SER A 317 -18.40 -0.15 3.45
C SER A 317 -17.80 -1.03 4.54
N ARG A 318 -17.11 -2.11 4.17
CA ARG A 318 -16.45 -3.01 5.10
C ARG A 318 -15.12 -2.40 5.53
N ASP A 319 -14.83 -2.45 6.81
CA ASP A 319 -13.55 -2.00 7.40
C ASP A 319 -13.24 -0.50 7.23
N LEU A 320 -14.26 0.35 7.23
CA LEU A 320 -14.09 1.80 7.16
C LEU A 320 -13.63 2.39 8.51
N PRO A 321 -12.88 3.50 8.47
CA PRO A 321 -12.64 4.32 9.64
C PRO A 321 -13.92 4.70 10.38
N PRO A 322 -13.89 4.77 11.73
CA PRO A 322 -15.05 5.17 12.52
C PRO A 322 -15.74 6.42 11.95
N ALA A 323 -17.06 6.50 12.08
CA ALA A 323 -17.84 7.64 11.55
C ALA A 323 -17.38 9.01 12.12
N ALA A 324 -16.86 9.00 13.36
CA ALA A 324 -16.30 10.19 14.03
C ALA A 324 -15.01 10.73 13.35
N VAL A 325 -14.37 9.94 12.49
CA VAL A 325 -13.20 10.37 11.71
C VAL A 325 -13.71 11.15 10.49
N ASP A 326 -13.93 12.45 10.63
CA ASP A 326 -14.31 13.34 9.51
C ASP A 326 -13.07 13.80 8.76
N LYS A 327 -12.58 12.95 7.85
CA LYS A 327 -11.44 13.23 6.96
C LYS A 327 -11.73 12.68 5.55
N PRO A 328 -11.16 13.30 4.50
CA PRO A 328 -11.20 12.69 3.18
C PRO A 328 -10.49 11.34 3.20
N MET A 329 -11.04 10.38 2.47
CA MET A 329 -10.50 9.03 2.37
C MET A 329 -10.20 8.67 0.92
N ILE A 330 -9.21 7.80 0.72
CA ILE A 330 -8.90 7.24 -0.59
C ILE A 330 -8.74 5.72 -0.47
N VAL A 331 -9.38 4.98 -1.37
CA VAL A 331 -9.07 3.55 -1.52
C VAL A 331 -7.78 3.46 -2.31
N GLY A 332 -6.72 3.01 -1.65
CA GLY A 332 -5.39 2.86 -2.25
C GLY A 332 -5.26 1.61 -3.08
N GLU A 333 -5.96 0.54 -2.70
CA GLU A 333 -6.03 -0.71 -3.44
C GLU A 333 -7.41 -1.34 -3.34
N PHE A 334 -7.89 -1.88 -4.45
CA PHE A 334 -8.98 -2.84 -4.54
C PHE A 334 -8.88 -3.59 -5.86
N HIS A 335 -9.34 -4.82 -5.91
CA HIS A 335 -9.50 -5.56 -7.16
C HIS A 335 -10.60 -6.62 -7.10
N PHE A 336 -10.96 -7.08 -8.28
CA PHE A 336 -11.74 -8.27 -8.55
C PHE A 336 -11.01 -9.06 -9.63
N GLY A 337 -11.03 -10.38 -9.56
CA GLY A 337 -10.41 -11.23 -10.57
C GLY A 337 -11.28 -12.40 -10.99
N ALA A 338 -11.06 -12.89 -12.21
CA ALA A 338 -11.76 -14.01 -12.79
C ALA A 338 -10.79 -14.93 -13.54
N LEU A 339 -11.15 -16.21 -13.76
CA LEU A 339 -10.26 -17.21 -14.38
C LEU A 339 -10.62 -17.57 -15.82
N ASP A 340 -11.64 -16.94 -16.38
CA ASP A 340 -12.17 -17.25 -17.72
C ASP A 340 -11.26 -16.81 -18.89
N ARG A 341 -10.07 -16.28 -18.59
CA ARG A 341 -9.06 -15.84 -19.57
C ARG A 341 -7.68 -16.48 -19.38
N GLY A 342 -7.59 -17.55 -18.59
CA GLY A 342 -6.46 -18.49 -18.62
C GLY A 342 -5.37 -18.33 -17.55
N LEU A 343 -5.49 -17.43 -16.57
CA LEU A 343 -4.65 -17.42 -15.38
C LEU A 343 -5.19 -18.37 -14.30
N PHE A 344 -4.42 -18.57 -13.21
CA PHE A 344 -4.69 -19.60 -12.22
C PHE A 344 -5.29 -19.10 -10.91
N HIS A 345 -5.26 -17.78 -10.67
CA HIS A 345 -5.74 -17.20 -9.41
C HIS A 345 -6.47 -15.89 -9.64
N THR A 346 -7.62 -15.77 -8.98
CA THR A 346 -8.50 -14.58 -9.09
C THR A 346 -7.99 -13.36 -8.32
N GLY A 347 -6.98 -13.53 -7.46
CA GLY A 347 -6.70 -12.54 -6.44
C GLY A 347 -7.64 -12.67 -5.24
N LEU A 348 -7.71 -11.59 -4.43
CA LEU A 348 -8.35 -11.63 -3.11
C LEU A 348 -9.88 -11.61 -3.17
N VAL A 349 -10.47 -11.09 -4.26
CA VAL A 349 -11.93 -11.05 -4.44
C VAL A 349 -12.30 -11.71 -5.76
N ALA A 350 -12.75 -12.95 -5.67
CA ALA A 350 -13.13 -13.75 -6.83
C ALA A 350 -14.45 -13.30 -7.46
N THR A 351 -14.49 -13.33 -8.77
CA THR A 351 -15.70 -13.20 -9.59
C THR A 351 -15.80 -14.37 -10.56
N ARG A 352 -16.98 -14.63 -11.07
CA ARG A 352 -17.26 -15.77 -11.95
C ARG A 352 -16.58 -15.61 -13.31
N ASP A 353 -16.66 -14.42 -13.88
CA ASP A 353 -16.21 -14.09 -15.22
C ASP A 353 -15.86 -12.58 -15.34
N GLN A 354 -15.36 -12.14 -16.49
CA GLN A 354 -14.99 -10.75 -16.73
C GLN A 354 -16.21 -9.79 -16.70
N ASN A 355 -17.42 -10.26 -17.01
CA ASN A 355 -18.62 -9.43 -16.92
C ASN A 355 -19.00 -9.16 -15.45
N GLU A 356 -18.96 -10.17 -14.59
CA GLU A 356 -19.15 -9.96 -13.14
C GLU A 356 -18.04 -9.09 -12.55
N ARG A 357 -16.79 -9.29 -12.98
CA ARG A 357 -15.65 -8.46 -12.60
C ARG A 357 -15.92 -6.98 -12.90
N ALA A 358 -16.36 -6.67 -14.11
CA ALA A 358 -16.71 -5.32 -14.54
C ALA A 358 -17.92 -4.76 -13.75
N LYS A 359 -18.92 -5.59 -13.43
CA LYS A 359 -20.08 -5.21 -12.60
C LYS A 359 -19.63 -4.87 -11.18
N CYS A 360 -18.80 -5.70 -10.55
CA CYS A 360 -18.25 -5.44 -9.23
C CYS A 360 -17.43 -4.15 -9.18
N TYR A 361 -16.58 -3.92 -10.21
CA TYR A 361 -15.83 -2.67 -10.36
C TYR A 361 -16.76 -1.44 -10.34
N ARG A 362 -17.80 -1.42 -11.20
CA ARG A 362 -18.77 -0.32 -11.24
C ARG A 362 -19.48 -0.13 -9.91
N SER A 363 -19.94 -1.20 -9.28
CA SER A 363 -20.64 -1.12 -7.99
C SER A 363 -19.76 -0.55 -6.90
N PHE A 364 -18.52 -1.01 -6.80
CA PHE A 364 -17.56 -0.56 -5.79
C PHE A 364 -17.21 0.93 -5.96
N VAL A 365 -16.84 1.35 -7.19
CA VAL A 365 -16.47 2.75 -7.44
C VAL A 365 -17.68 3.68 -7.27
N ASN A 366 -18.88 3.26 -7.71
CA ASN A 366 -20.10 4.02 -7.50
C ASN A 366 -20.43 4.20 -6.01
N ALA A 367 -20.26 3.16 -5.19
CA ALA A 367 -20.46 3.28 -3.75
C ALA A 367 -19.45 4.27 -3.10
N CYS A 368 -18.20 4.30 -3.58
CA CYS A 368 -17.24 5.31 -3.15
C CYS A 368 -17.63 6.72 -3.62
N LEU A 369 -18.15 6.88 -4.83
CA LEU A 369 -18.62 8.17 -5.35
C LEU A 369 -19.82 8.71 -4.55
N ASP A 370 -20.68 7.84 -4.08
CA ASP A 370 -21.87 8.21 -3.27
C ASP A 370 -21.48 8.55 -1.82
N HIS A 371 -20.43 7.93 -1.29
CA HIS A 371 -19.99 8.11 0.08
C HIS A 371 -19.33 9.48 0.28
N PRO A 372 -19.69 10.24 1.36
CA PRO A 372 -19.25 11.62 1.53
C PRO A 372 -17.73 11.79 1.70
N ARG A 373 -17.05 10.83 2.28
CA ARG A 373 -15.62 10.95 2.62
C ARG A 373 -14.66 10.49 1.53
N PHE A 374 -15.03 9.58 0.61
CA PHE A 374 -14.09 9.13 -0.42
C PHE A 374 -13.80 10.22 -1.45
N VAL A 375 -12.51 10.44 -1.73
CA VAL A 375 -12.01 11.38 -2.74
C VAL A 375 -11.24 10.68 -3.86
N GLY A 376 -11.18 9.36 -3.84
CA GLY A 376 -10.56 8.55 -4.91
C GLY A 376 -10.58 7.06 -4.64
N THR A 377 -10.34 6.31 -5.71
CA THR A 377 -10.20 4.85 -5.74
C THR A 377 -9.11 4.47 -6.71
N HIS A 378 -8.16 3.64 -6.28
CA HIS A 378 -7.06 3.15 -7.11
C HIS A 378 -7.17 1.64 -7.26
N TRP A 379 -7.27 1.19 -8.51
CA TRP A 379 -7.35 -0.22 -8.85
C TRP A 379 -5.99 -0.89 -8.77
N PHE A 380 -5.85 -1.97 -8.06
CA PHE A 380 -4.67 -2.83 -8.05
C PHE A 380 -4.91 -4.04 -8.93
N GLN A 381 -4.33 -4.09 -10.16
CA GLN A 381 -3.31 -3.23 -10.73
C GLN A 381 -3.48 -3.11 -12.27
N TRP A 382 -2.52 -2.41 -12.95
CA TRP A 382 -2.52 -2.16 -14.38
C TRP A 382 -2.45 -3.43 -15.24
N GLN A 383 -1.50 -4.33 -14.96
CA GLN A 383 -1.23 -5.55 -15.72
C GLN A 383 -1.46 -6.79 -14.85
N ASP A 384 -1.91 -7.90 -15.45
CA ASP A 384 -1.94 -9.18 -14.76
C ASP A 384 -0.57 -9.53 -14.19
N GLN A 385 -0.57 -10.24 -13.07
CA GLN A 385 0.67 -10.66 -12.43
C GLN A 385 1.33 -11.82 -13.20
N ALA A 386 2.57 -12.14 -12.81
CA ALA A 386 3.35 -13.20 -13.43
C ALA A 386 2.68 -14.58 -13.23
N LEU A 387 2.62 -15.38 -14.30
CA LEU A 387 1.93 -16.68 -14.32
C LEU A 387 2.37 -17.62 -13.17
N THR A 388 3.67 -17.71 -12.89
CA THR A 388 4.23 -18.56 -11.83
C THR A 388 4.42 -17.83 -10.49
N GLY A 389 3.95 -16.63 -10.37
CA GLY A 389 4.08 -15.74 -9.22
C GLY A 389 5.13 -14.64 -9.42
N ARG A 390 4.80 -13.46 -8.90
CA ARG A 390 5.76 -12.37 -8.73
C ARG A 390 6.68 -12.63 -7.53
N PHE A 391 7.46 -11.66 -7.10
CA PHE A 391 8.46 -11.80 -6.01
C PHE A 391 7.91 -12.32 -4.67
N ASP A 392 6.63 -12.08 -4.36
CA ASP A 392 5.95 -12.57 -3.16
C ASP A 392 5.13 -13.86 -3.41
N GLY A 393 5.02 -14.30 -4.65
CA GLY A 393 4.31 -15.52 -5.05
C GLY A 393 2.91 -15.30 -5.63
N GLU A 394 2.39 -14.07 -5.63
CA GLU A 394 1.09 -13.77 -6.23
C GLU A 394 1.10 -13.93 -7.76
N ASN A 395 0.02 -14.51 -8.30
CA ASN A 395 -0.15 -14.76 -9.74
C ASN A 395 -1.60 -14.46 -10.20
N TYR A 396 -2.10 -13.30 -9.83
CA TYR A 396 -3.50 -12.92 -9.95
C TYR A 396 -3.89 -12.41 -11.35
N GLN A 397 -5.07 -12.81 -11.83
CA GLN A 397 -5.70 -12.21 -13.00
C GLN A 397 -6.52 -10.98 -12.60
N ILE A 398 -5.86 -9.86 -12.44
CA ILE A 398 -6.44 -8.61 -11.92
C ILE A 398 -6.10 -7.37 -12.75
N GLY A 399 -5.35 -7.53 -13.85
CA GLY A 399 -4.92 -6.41 -14.69
C GLY A 399 -6.07 -5.72 -15.45
N PHE A 400 -5.89 -4.47 -15.82
CA PHE A 400 -6.62 -3.86 -16.93
C PHE A 400 -6.17 -4.42 -18.27
N VAL A 401 -4.93 -4.90 -18.29
CA VAL A 401 -4.34 -5.56 -19.46
C VAL A 401 -3.69 -6.90 -19.05
N THR A 402 -3.62 -7.81 -20.00
CA THR A 402 -2.87 -9.06 -19.85
C THR A 402 -1.35 -8.81 -19.88
N VAL A 403 -0.55 -9.83 -19.56
CA VAL A 403 0.92 -9.81 -19.75
C VAL A 403 1.35 -9.63 -21.21
N ALA A 404 0.44 -9.81 -22.17
CA ALA A 404 0.64 -9.52 -23.59
C ALA A 404 0.17 -8.10 -23.98
N ASP A 405 -0.12 -7.25 -23.02
CA ASP A 405 -0.60 -5.89 -23.22
C ASP A 405 -1.91 -5.83 -24.04
N THR A 406 -2.82 -6.78 -23.82
CA THR A 406 -4.15 -6.83 -24.41
C THR A 406 -5.17 -6.39 -23.34
N PRO A 407 -5.97 -5.31 -23.60
CA PRO A 407 -6.97 -4.84 -22.66
C PRO A 407 -8.11 -5.85 -22.43
N TYR A 408 -8.67 -5.87 -21.22
CA TYR A 408 -9.93 -6.53 -20.89
C TYR A 408 -11.09 -5.60 -21.24
N PRO A 409 -11.83 -5.84 -22.32
CA PRO A 409 -12.81 -4.88 -22.82
C PRO A 409 -13.95 -4.64 -21.83
N GLU A 410 -14.34 -5.63 -21.05
CA GLU A 410 -15.42 -5.55 -20.05
C GLU A 410 -15.04 -4.56 -18.92
N LEU A 411 -13.81 -4.68 -18.39
CA LEU A 411 -13.31 -3.80 -17.34
C LEU A 411 -13.05 -2.39 -17.87
N VAL A 412 -12.52 -2.28 -19.08
CA VAL A 412 -12.31 -0.99 -19.77
C VAL A 412 -13.64 -0.26 -19.98
N ALA A 413 -14.70 -0.96 -20.43
CA ALA A 413 -16.01 -0.35 -20.58
C ALA A 413 -16.55 0.14 -19.22
N ALA A 414 -16.38 -0.64 -18.14
CA ALA A 414 -16.79 -0.24 -16.81
C ALA A 414 -16.07 1.05 -16.33
N ALA A 415 -14.77 1.13 -16.53
CA ALA A 415 -14.00 2.31 -16.14
C ALA A 415 -14.38 3.55 -16.97
N ARG A 416 -14.64 3.37 -18.25
CA ARG A 416 -15.10 4.45 -19.14
C ARG A 416 -16.47 5.01 -18.72
N ASP A 417 -17.41 4.13 -18.37
CA ASP A 417 -18.74 4.52 -17.88
C ASP A 417 -18.62 5.35 -16.59
N ILE A 418 -17.77 4.92 -15.65
CA ILE A 418 -17.48 5.65 -14.42
C ILE A 418 -16.86 7.02 -14.76
N GLY A 419 -15.80 7.07 -15.58
CA GLY A 419 -15.13 8.30 -15.94
C GLY A 419 -16.05 9.34 -16.59
N ALA A 420 -17.01 8.88 -17.41
CA ALA A 420 -18.00 9.73 -18.08
C ALA A 420 -19.06 10.29 -17.13
N THR A 421 -19.32 9.63 -15.98
CA THR A 421 -20.47 9.96 -15.12
C THR A 421 -20.08 10.38 -13.72
N MET A 422 -18.84 10.14 -13.25
CA MET A 422 -18.44 10.23 -11.84
C MET A 422 -18.69 11.61 -11.21
N TYR A 423 -18.44 12.71 -11.93
CA TYR A 423 -18.66 14.05 -11.38
C TYR A 423 -20.16 14.37 -11.24
N ARG A 424 -20.97 14.04 -12.26
CA ARG A 424 -22.43 14.21 -12.18
C ARG A 424 -23.03 13.40 -11.03
N ARG A 425 -22.66 12.12 -10.95
CA ARG A 425 -23.10 11.23 -9.87
C ARG A 425 -22.71 11.78 -8.51
N ARG A 426 -21.45 12.17 -8.34
CA ARG A 426 -20.96 12.65 -7.03
C ARG A 426 -21.60 13.97 -6.62
N LEU A 427 -21.98 14.81 -7.59
CA LEU A 427 -22.71 16.07 -7.36
C LEU A 427 -24.24 15.86 -7.23
N GLY A 428 -24.75 14.63 -7.37
CA GLY A 428 -26.19 14.35 -7.30
C GLY A 428 -26.99 14.90 -8.49
N LYS A 429 -26.36 15.01 -9.66
CA LYS A 429 -26.96 15.58 -10.89
C LYS A 429 -27.20 14.53 -11.95
#